data_063cdef3c498d507e0989de21bc8fa45
#
_entry.id   063cdef3c498d507e0989de21bc8fa45
#
_cell.length_a   1.000
_cell.length_b   1.000
_cell.length_c   1.000
_cell.angle_alpha   90.00
_cell.angle_beta   90.00
_cell.angle_gamma   90.00
#
_symmetry.space_group_name_H-M   'P 1'
#
loop_
_entity.id
_entity.type
_entity.pdbx_description
1 polymer ?
#
loop_
_entity_poly.entity_id
_entity_poly.type
_entity_poly.pdbx_seq_one_letter_code
_entity_poly.pdbx_strand_id
1 'polypeptide(L)'
;MYPQGGPRTPEVDFQKILAALRVNFGRFAGRLGGAGVGLLVVGIIALMVVFWGASGIYTISPGEAASLRLFGQVQGIPINDTGLHWWWPGPIGQTNVEQVTETKRMELGFRGTDTGAISAFPDEALMISGDLNIVDVAMVVQYNIKNLADFLFTVDDPGEQTPGRAIEPGRPEGRTLKDAAEAALRLVVGQRSIDDVLVRERESVAAATKERLQEILDDYRTGINVINVQLQDVKAPEEVRDAFDDVLRGRQERDTKINQARTFENDIIPRAKGDAERIIKEAEAFAQARIARAQGEADRFTSVLREYRRSEKSRQVTRQRLYLEAMEEIMPGINKIIVSPDAQTVLILGGREGITPIPLGPQPRP
;
A
#
# COMPACT_ATOMS: atom_id res chain seq x y z
N MET A 1 -21.19 -6.99 -70.63
CA MET A 1 -20.85 -8.37 -71.02
C MET A 1 -19.38 -8.60 -70.63
N TYR A 2 -19.15 -9.12 -69.39
CA TYR A 2 -17.84 -9.43 -68.85
C TYR A 2 -17.79 -10.93 -68.53
N PRO A 3 -16.77 -11.68 -68.95
CA PRO A 3 -16.66 -13.10 -68.61
C PRO A 3 -16.02 -13.26 -67.25
N GLN A 4 -16.71 -13.90 -66.33
CA GLN A 4 -16.14 -14.38 -65.04
C GLN A 4 -15.38 -15.69 -65.28
N GLY A 5 -14.06 -15.64 -65.20
CA GLY A 5 -13.19 -16.80 -65.09
C GLY A 5 -12.55 -16.80 -63.71
N GLY A 6 -13.17 -17.43 -62.69
CA GLY A 6 -12.53 -17.73 -61.42
C GLY A 6 -11.47 -18.84 -61.54
N PRO A 7 -10.39 -18.80 -60.74
CA PRO A 7 -9.38 -19.85 -60.72
C PRO A 7 -9.98 -21.16 -60.24
N ARG A 8 -9.93 -22.18 -61.04
CA ARG A 8 -10.26 -23.57 -60.67
C ARG A 8 -9.19 -24.08 -59.72
N THR A 9 -9.58 -24.34 -58.47
CA THR A 9 -8.77 -25.14 -57.55
C THR A 9 -8.50 -26.51 -58.17
N PRO A 10 -7.28 -27.04 -58.12
CA PRO A 10 -7.01 -28.39 -58.63
C PRO A 10 -7.73 -29.38 -57.73
N GLU A 11 -8.76 -30.03 -58.22
CA GLU A 11 -9.35 -31.21 -57.61
C GLU A 11 -8.29 -32.29 -57.56
N VAL A 12 -7.75 -32.56 -56.37
CA VAL A 12 -6.86 -33.69 -56.15
C VAL A 12 -7.68 -34.96 -56.26
N ASP A 13 -7.55 -35.61 -57.40
CA ASP A 13 -8.30 -36.82 -57.72
C ASP A 13 -7.77 -38.02 -56.89
N PHE A 14 -8.31 -38.14 -55.66
CA PHE A 14 -7.92 -39.21 -54.74
C PHE A 14 -8.04 -40.61 -55.34
N GLN A 15 -8.97 -40.83 -56.28
CA GLN A 15 -9.12 -42.10 -56.96
C GLN A 15 -7.93 -42.42 -57.87
N LYS A 16 -7.36 -41.43 -58.56
CA LYS A 16 -6.14 -41.64 -59.40
C LYS A 16 -4.92 -41.92 -58.56
N ILE A 17 -4.78 -41.26 -57.39
CA ILE A 17 -3.70 -41.52 -56.45
C ILE A 17 -3.81 -42.94 -55.89
N LEU A 18 -5.01 -43.36 -55.45
CA LEU A 18 -5.28 -44.72 -54.97
C LEU A 18 -5.05 -45.79 -56.09
N ALA A 19 -5.48 -45.52 -57.30
CA ALA A 19 -5.25 -46.40 -58.42
C ALA A 19 -3.76 -46.53 -58.81
N ALA A 20 -2.99 -45.43 -58.82
CA ALA A 20 -1.56 -45.39 -59.02
C ALA A 20 -0.76 -46.14 -57.94
N LEU A 21 -1.19 -45.97 -56.65
CA LEU A 21 -0.64 -46.72 -55.53
C LEU A 21 -0.92 -48.22 -55.63
N ARG A 22 -2.14 -48.63 -56.07
CA ARG A 22 -2.53 -50.03 -56.19
C ARG A 22 -1.78 -50.73 -57.32
N VAL A 23 -1.53 -50.06 -58.48
CA VAL A 23 -0.80 -50.58 -59.61
C VAL A 23 0.70 -50.71 -59.33
N ASN A 24 1.28 -49.71 -58.64
CA ASN A 24 2.69 -49.78 -58.27
C ASN A 24 2.96 -50.79 -57.16
N PHE A 25 2.07 -50.96 -56.22
CA PHE A 25 2.12 -51.94 -55.14
C PHE A 25 2.00 -53.38 -55.72
N GLY A 26 1.12 -53.61 -56.68
CA GLY A 26 0.97 -54.89 -57.34
C GLY A 26 2.21 -55.33 -58.15
N ARG A 27 2.92 -54.37 -58.79
CA ARG A 27 4.18 -54.63 -59.52
C ARG A 27 5.36 -54.89 -58.57
N PHE A 28 5.39 -54.26 -57.43
CA PHE A 28 6.41 -54.44 -56.37
C PHE A 28 6.21 -55.77 -55.63
N ALA A 29 4.93 -56.15 -55.36
CA ALA A 29 4.52 -57.38 -54.66
C ALA A 29 4.85 -58.64 -55.50
N GLY A 30 4.73 -58.54 -56.86
CA GLY A 30 5.04 -59.64 -57.77
C GLY A 30 6.54 -60.01 -57.89
N ARG A 31 7.45 -59.13 -57.52
CA ARG A 31 8.89 -59.32 -57.53
C ARG A 31 9.48 -59.93 -56.24
N LEU A 32 8.71 -59.82 -55.15
CA LEU A 32 9.14 -60.22 -53.81
C LEU A 32 8.37 -61.47 -53.34
N GLY A 33 8.28 -62.53 -53.87
CA GLY A 33 7.57 -63.73 -53.41
C GLY A 33 6.72 -63.57 -52.15
N GLY A 34 5.68 -64.38 -51.94
CA GLY A 34 4.69 -64.14 -50.85
C GLY A 34 5.26 -63.88 -49.46
N ALA A 35 6.45 -64.38 -49.15
CA ALA A 35 7.15 -64.06 -47.86
C ALA A 35 7.71 -62.64 -47.81
N GLY A 36 8.14 -62.06 -48.93
CA GLY A 36 8.69 -60.69 -49.03
C GLY A 36 7.62 -59.63 -48.88
N VAL A 37 6.40 -59.87 -49.40
CA VAL A 37 5.23 -58.95 -49.16
C VAL A 37 4.81 -58.95 -47.71
N GLY A 38 4.82 -60.14 -47.08
CA GLY A 38 4.48 -60.22 -45.62
C GLY A 38 5.48 -59.40 -44.75
N LEU A 39 6.79 -59.53 -45.06
CA LEU A 39 7.86 -58.78 -44.40
C LEU A 39 7.72 -57.25 -44.58
N LEU A 40 7.34 -56.80 -45.78
CA LEU A 40 7.08 -55.40 -46.09
C LEU A 40 5.88 -54.84 -45.33
N VAL A 41 4.78 -55.57 -45.26
CA VAL A 41 3.60 -55.19 -44.53
C VAL A 41 3.91 -55.11 -43.02
N VAL A 42 4.62 -56.10 -42.46
CA VAL A 42 5.08 -56.09 -41.07
C VAL A 42 6.01 -54.90 -40.82
N GLY A 43 6.93 -54.60 -41.74
CA GLY A 43 7.81 -53.43 -41.67
C GLY A 43 7.06 -52.09 -41.65
N ILE A 44 6.05 -51.95 -42.52
CA ILE A 44 5.18 -50.74 -42.53
C ILE A 44 4.37 -50.64 -41.24
N ILE A 45 3.81 -51.73 -40.72
CA ILE A 45 3.06 -51.73 -39.45
C ILE A 45 4.02 -51.37 -38.29
N ALA A 46 5.24 -51.95 -38.26
CA ALA A 46 6.23 -51.64 -37.26
C ALA A 46 6.63 -50.15 -37.28
N LEU A 47 6.85 -49.61 -38.48
CA LEU A 47 7.15 -48.18 -38.66
C LEU A 47 5.99 -47.27 -38.24
N MET A 48 4.75 -47.67 -38.54
CA MET A 48 3.56 -46.97 -38.12
C MET A 48 3.38 -46.99 -36.59
N VAL A 49 3.67 -48.13 -35.94
CA VAL A 49 3.65 -48.25 -34.48
C VAL A 49 4.74 -47.40 -33.82
N VAL A 50 5.96 -47.35 -34.41
CA VAL A 50 7.04 -46.51 -33.91
C VAL A 50 6.67 -45.03 -34.05
N PHE A 51 6.14 -44.63 -35.23
CA PHE A 51 5.70 -43.27 -35.46
C PHE A 51 4.54 -42.87 -34.52
N TRP A 52 3.57 -43.78 -34.32
CA TRP A 52 2.48 -43.58 -33.37
C TRP A 52 3.03 -43.44 -31.92
N GLY A 53 3.96 -44.29 -31.48
CA GLY A 53 4.60 -44.21 -30.19
C GLY A 53 5.39 -42.92 -29.98
N ALA A 54 6.09 -42.44 -31.01
CA ALA A 54 6.84 -41.18 -31.00
C ALA A 54 5.92 -39.96 -30.87
N SER A 55 4.66 -40.04 -31.32
CA SER A 55 3.71 -38.95 -31.18
C SER A 55 3.23 -38.72 -29.72
N GLY A 56 3.59 -39.58 -28.77
CA GLY A 56 3.33 -39.43 -27.36
C GLY A 56 4.34 -38.54 -26.62
N ILE A 57 5.30 -37.95 -27.27
CA ILE A 57 6.27 -37.03 -26.66
C ILE A 57 5.62 -35.67 -26.48
N TYR A 58 5.72 -35.13 -25.27
CA TYR A 58 5.26 -33.79 -24.94
C TYR A 58 6.28 -33.10 -24.02
N THR A 59 6.19 -31.78 -23.93
CA THR A 59 7.09 -30.95 -23.09
C THR A 59 6.29 -30.20 -22.05
N ILE A 60 6.87 -30.06 -20.85
CA ILE A 60 6.35 -29.22 -19.76
C ILE A 60 7.30 -28.06 -19.56
N SER A 61 6.80 -26.83 -19.74
CA SER A 61 7.54 -25.59 -19.49
C SER A 61 7.51 -25.21 -18.02
N PRO A 62 8.43 -24.35 -17.54
CA PRO A 62 8.37 -23.83 -16.16
C PRO A 62 7.03 -23.15 -15.87
N GLY A 63 6.35 -23.58 -14.79
CA GLY A 63 5.03 -23.06 -14.39
C GLY A 63 3.84 -23.80 -14.97
N GLU A 64 4.07 -24.81 -15.84
CA GLU A 64 3.04 -25.69 -16.37
C GLU A 64 2.95 -26.99 -15.55
N ALA A 65 1.80 -27.63 -15.60
CA ALA A 65 1.60 -28.98 -15.11
C ALA A 65 0.86 -29.83 -16.15
N ALA A 66 1.14 -31.12 -16.17
CA ALA A 66 0.48 -32.07 -17.05
C ALA A 66 -0.43 -32.98 -16.24
N SER A 67 -1.68 -33.12 -16.70
CA SER A 67 -2.60 -34.15 -16.21
C SER A 67 -2.74 -35.23 -17.26
N LEU A 68 -2.52 -36.49 -16.84
CA LEU A 68 -2.47 -37.65 -17.70
C LEU A 68 -3.76 -38.47 -17.58
N ARG A 69 -4.26 -38.89 -18.73
CA ARG A 69 -5.42 -39.82 -18.79
C ARG A 69 -5.07 -41.07 -19.59
N LEU A 70 -5.51 -42.20 -19.08
CA LEU A 70 -5.41 -43.48 -19.79
C LEU A 70 -6.82 -44.06 -19.92
N PHE A 71 -7.24 -44.33 -21.18
CA PHE A 71 -8.61 -44.77 -21.49
C PHE A 71 -9.72 -43.91 -20.81
N GLY A 72 -9.48 -42.57 -20.69
CA GLY A 72 -10.40 -41.64 -20.08
C GLY A 72 -10.27 -41.53 -18.55
N GLN A 73 -9.53 -42.42 -17.87
CA GLN A 73 -9.29 -42.31 -16.43
C GLN A 73 -8.07 -41.44 -16.14
N VAL A 74 -8.20 -40.52 -15.19
CA VAL A 74 -7.11 -39.69 -14.71
C VAL A 74 -6.10 -40.56 -13.95
N GLN A 75 -4.84 -40.49 -14.32
CA GLN A 75 -3.76 -41.27 -13.74
C GLN A 75 -2.91 -40.41 -12.81
N GLY A 76 -3.03 -40.70 -11.50
CA GLY A 76 -2.12 -40.18 -10.49
C GLY A 76 -2.19 -38.67 -10.23
N ILE A 77 -1.09 -38.16 -9.70
CA ILE A 77 -0.90 -36.75 -9.38
C ILE A 77 -0.39 -36.03 -10.63
N PRO A 78 -0.81 -34.78 -10.88
CA PRO A 78 -0.26 -33.98 -11.99
C PRO A 78 1.28 -33.92 -11.95
N ILE A 79 1.90 -34.05 -13.13
CA ILE A 79 3.36 -33.96 -13.26
C ILE A 79 3.73 -32.50 -13.39
N ASN A 80 4.58 -32.01 -12.48
CA ASN A 80 5.08 -30.63 -12.47
C ASN A 80 6.56 -30.53 -12.88
N ASP A 81 7.19 -31.66 -13.18
CA ASP A 81 8.61 -31.70 -13.56
C ASP A 81 8.78 -31.13 -14.97
N THR A 82 9.62 -30.12 -15.10
CA THR A 82 9.92 -29.48 -16.38
C THR A 82 10.79 -30.37 -17.27
N GLY A 83 10.47 -30.40 -18.55
CA GLY A 83 11.29 -31.13 -19.52
C GLY A 83 10.48 -31.93 -20.52
N LEU A 84 11.16 -32.90 -21.14
CA LEU A 84 10.60 -33.79 -22.13
C LEU A 84 10.05 -35.04 -21.42
N HIS A 85 8.77 -35.31 -21.66
CA HIS A 85 8.09 -36.47 -21.13
C HIS A 85 7.46 -37.28 -22.23
N TRP A 86 7.17 -38.56 -21.95
CA TRP A 86 6.47 -39.43 -22.87
C TRP A 86 5.24 -40.05 -22.21
N TRP A 87 4.15 -40.06 -22.94
CA TRP A 87 2.91 -40.69 -22.54
C TRP A 87 2.27 -41.44 -23.70
N TRP A 88 1.36 -42.33 -23.44
CA TRP A 88 0.64 -43.07 -24.47
C TRP A 88 -0.08 -42.08 -25.40
N PRO A 89 0.15 -42.16 -26.71
CA PRO A 89 -0.54 -41.29 -27.68
C PRO A 89 -2.00 -41.68 -27.83
N GLY A 90 -2.79 -40.76 -28.38
CA GLY A 90 -4.17 -41.04 -28.73
C GLY A 90 -4.34 -42.25 -29.66
N PRO A 91 -5.39 -43.03 -29.51
CA PRO A 91 -6.56 -42.85 -28.63
C PRO A 91 -6.43 -43.43 -27.22
N ILE A 92 -5.33 -44.11 -26.90
CA ILE A 92 -5.12 -44.81 -25.62
C ILE A 92 -4.92 -43.83 -24.46
N GLY A 93 -4.02 -42.85 -24.65
CA GLY A 93 -3.71 -41.82 -23.66
C GLY A 93 -4.04 -40.42 -24.16
N GLN A 94 -4.19 -39.52 -23.23
CA GLN A 94 -4.33 -38.08 -23.47
C GLN A 94 -3.56 -37.30 -22.42
N THR A 95 -2.94 -36.20 -22.82
CA THR A 95 -2.21 -35.27 -21.96
C THR A 95 -2.85 -33.91 -22.06
N ASN A 96 -3.13 -33.28 -20.89
CA ASN A 96 -3.56 -31.91 -20.80
C ASN A 96 -2.47 -31.13 -20.06
N VAL A 97 -1.86 -30.17 -20.73
CA VAL A 97 -0.82 -29.28 -20.15
C VAL A 97 -1.43 -27.89 -20.01
N GLU A 98 -1.37 -27.33 -18.79
CA GLU A 98 -1.92 -26.02 -18.48
C GLU A 98 -0.95 -25.26 -17.56
N GLN A 99 -0.98 -23.92 -17.65
CA GLN A 99 -0.24 -23.02 -16.76
C GLN A 99 -0.88 -23.02 -15.37
N VAL A 100 -0.19 -23.55 -14.35
CA VAL A 100 -0.70 -23.64 -12.99
C VAL A 100 -0.18 -22.54 -12.07
N THR A 101 1.00 -21.98 -12.39
CA THR A 101 1.64 -20.95 -11.56
C THR A 101 1.13 -19.55 -11.88
N GLU A 102 0.52 -19.37 -13.03
CA GLU A 102 -0.03 -18.07 -13.44
C GLU A 102 -1.14 -17.62 -12.50
N THR A 103 -1.02 -16.37 -12.01
CA THR A 103 -2.06 -15.76 -11.20
C THR A 103 -3.13 -15.19 -12.12
N LYS A 104 -4.28 -15.82 -12.10
CA LYS A 104 -5.49 -15.39 -12.81
C LYS A 104 -6.31 -14.44 -11.94
N ARG A 105 -7.14 -13.62 -12.58
CA ARG A 105 -8.04 -12.66 -11.91
C ARG A 105 -9.47 -12.93 -12.29
N MET A 106 -10.35 -12.85 -11.29
CA MET A 106 -11.79 -12.86 -11.46
C MET A 106 -12.38 -11.60 -10.83
N GLU A 107 -13.21 -10.90 -11.56
CA GLU A 107 -13.90 -9.69 -11.15
C GLU A 107 -15.36 -10.01 -10.84
N LEU A 108 -15.87 -9.53 -9.70
CA LEU A 108 -17.26 -9.67 -9.27
C LEU A 108 -17.86 -8.29 -9.05
N GLY A 109 -19.07 -8.07 -9.57
CA GLY A 109 -19.79 -6.81 -9.48
C GLY A 109 -19.40 -5.76 -10.52
N PHE A 110 -18.32 -5.99 -11.25
CA PHE A 110 -17.90 -5.14 -12.36
C PHE A 110 -17.10 -5.93 -13.39
N ARG A 111 -16.90 -5.36 -14.57
CA ARG A 111 -16.00 -5.87 -15.60
C ARG A 111 -15.19 -4.72 -16.16
N GLY A 112 -13.87 -4.85 -16.12
CA GLY A 112 -12.97 -3.97 -16.84
C GLY A 112 -12.93 -4.34 -18.30
N THR A 113 -13.14 -3.38 -19.19
CA THR A 113 -12.96 -3.58 -20.64
C THR A 113 -11.52 -3.18 -21.02
N ASP A 114 -10.94 -3.81 -22.02
CA ASP A 114 -9.60 -3.50 -22.55
C ASP A 114 -9.41 -2.02 -22.93
N THR A 115 -10.50 -1.30 -23.13
CA THR A 115 -10.53 0.16 -23.36
C THR A 115 -10.49 0.99 -22.09
N GLY A 116 -10.39 0.38 -20.90
CA GLY A 116 -10.38 1.07 -19.62
C GLY A 116 -11.76 1.51 -19.11
N ALA A 117 -12.84 1.18 -19.81
CA ALA A 117 -14.19 1.40 -19.33
C ALA A 117 -14.57 0.32 -18.31
N ILE A 118 -15.16 0.74 -17.18
CA ILE A 118 -15.67 -0.16 -16.15
C ILE A 118 -17.18 -0.26 -16.33
N SER A 119 -17.69 -1.47 -16.56
CA SER A 119 -19.13 -1.75 -16.60
C SER A 119 -19.54 -2.36 -15.26
N ALA A 120 -20.48 -1.74 -14.56
CA ALA A 120 -21.05 -2.27 -13.32
C ALA A 120 -22.09 -3.34 -13.61
N PHE A 121 -22.11 -4.36 -12.76
CA PHE A 121 -23.09 -5.46 -12.76
C PHE A 121 -23.82 -5.50 -11.41
N PRO A 122 -24.88 -4.69 -11.23
CA PRO A 122 -25.57 -4.56 -9.94
C PRO A 122 -26.10 -5.88 -9.37
N ASP A 123 -26.55 -6.79 -10.24
CA ASP A 123 -27.10 -8.10 -9.82
C ASP A 123 -26.07 -8.95 -9.05
N GLU A 124 -24.79 -8.77 -9.35
CA GLU A 124 -23.67 -9.45 -8.67
C GLU A 124 -23.15 -8.66 -7.47
N ALA A 125 -23.29 -7.32 -7.51
CA ALA A 125 -22.68 -6.40 -6.54
C ALA A 125 -23.58 -6.10 -5.34
N LEU A 126 -24.91 -6.09 -5.54
CA LEU A 126 -25.88 -5.73 -4.50
C LEU A 126 -26.04 -6.85 -3.48
N MET A 127 -25.83 -6.52 -2.20
CA MET A 127 -25.90 -7.45 -1.08
C MET A 127 -26.62 -6.80 0.11
N ILE A 128 -27.08 -7.64 1.05
CA ILE A 128 -27.69 -7.16 2.29
C ILE A 128 -26.73 -7.45 3.43
N SER A 129 -26.37 -6.41 4.19
CA SER A 129 -25.56 -6.51 5.41
C SER A 129 -26.37 -7.07 6.60
N GLY A 130 -25.69 -7.45 7.68
CA GLY A 130 -26.31 -8.01 8.87
C GLY A 130 -27.27 -7.07 9.60
N ASP A 131 -27.14 -5.77 9.39
CA ASP A 131 -28.05 -4.72 9.87
C ASP A 131 -29.13 -4.33 8.86
N LEU A 132 -29.39 -5.21 7.86
CA LEU A 132 -30.44 -5.09 6.84
C LEU A 132 -30.30 -3.87 5.91
N ASN A 133 -29.10 -3.33 5.77
CA ASN A 133 -28.82 -2.31 4.78
C ASN A 133 -28.35 -2.92 3.47
N ILE A 134 -28.69 -2.29 2.36
CA ILE A 134 -28.20 -2.68 1.05
C ILE A 134 -26.84 -2.02 0.81
N VAL A 135 -25.88 -2.82 0.36
CA VAL A 135 -24.52 -2.39 0.03
C VAL A 135 -24.13 -2.90 -1.35
N ASP A 136 -23.48 -2.06 -2.14
CA ASP A 136 -22.89 -2.40 -3.43
C ASP A 136 -21.42 -2.73 -3.19
N VAL A 137 -21.01 -3.96 -3.46
CA VAL A 137 -19.65 -4.46 -3.20
C VAL A 137 -19.06 -5.03 -4.48
N ALA A 138 -18.01 -4.38 -4.97
CA ALA A 138 -17.20 -4.86 -6.06
C ALA A 138 -15.93 -5.53 -5.52
N MET A 139 -15.57 -6.70 -6.05
CA MET A 139 -14.49 -7.55 -5.55
C MET A 139 -13.64 -8.10 -6.69
N VAL A 140 -12.34 -8.23 -6.43
CA VAL A 140 -11.39 -8.94 -7.29
C VAL A 140 -10.82 -10.13 -6.53
N VAL A 141 -10.92 -11.30 -7.12
CA VAL A 141 -10.30 -12.53 -6.63
C VAL A 141 -9.10 -12.87 -7.49
N GLN A 142 -7.96 -13.05 -6.85
CA GLN A 142 -6.74 -13.56 -7.48
C GLN A 142 -6.56 -15.02 -7.09
N TYR A 143 -6.38 -15.88 -8.07
CA TYR A 143 -6.28 -17.32 -7.86
C TYR A 143 -5.28 -17.96 -8.81
N ASN A 144 -4.84 -19.15 -8.46
CA ASN A 144 -4.07 -20.04 -9.31
C ASN A 144 -4.57 -21.48 -9.20
N ILE A 145 -4.03 -22.37 -10.01
CA ILE A 145 -4.41 -23.77 -10.03
C ILE A 145 -3.52 -24.54 -9.05
N LYS A 146 -4.10 -25.15 -8.01
CA LYS A 146 -3.44 -26.00 -7.00
C LYS A 146 -3.29 -27.44 -7.48
N ASN A 147 -4.37 -27.97 -8.07
CA ASN A 147 -4.43 -29.34 -8.58
C ASN A 147 -5.07 -29.35 -9.96
N LEU A 148 -4.27 -29.63 -10.98
CA LEU A 148 -4.72 -29.60 -12.36
C LEU A 148 -5.72 -30.72 -12.66
N ALA A 149 -5.63 -31.88 -12.01
CA ALA A 149 -6.56 -33.00 -12.25
C ALA A 149 -7.96 -32.64 -11.74
N ASP A 150 -8.05 -32.09 -10.53
CA ASP A 150 -9.31 -31.64 -9.97
C ASP A 150 -9.89 -30.48 -10.78
N PHE A 151 -9.06 -29.55 -11.22
CA PHE A 151 -9.46 -28.40 -12.02
C PHE A 151 -10.09 -28.77 -13.36
N LEU A 152 -9.57 -29.81 -14.02
CA LEU A 152 -10.03 -30.19 -15.36
C LEU A 152 -11.19 -31.20 -15.35
N PHE A 153 -11.33 -32.01 -14.28
CA PHE A 153 -12.17 -33.23 -14.39
C PHE A 153 -13.15 -33.44 -13.25
N THR A 154 -13.15 -32.57 -12.20
CA THR A 154 -14.06 -32.77 -11.06
C THR A 154 -15.37 -32.00 -11.22
N VAL A 155 -15.32 -30.78 -11.75
CA VAL A 155 -16.49 -29.92 -11.91
C VAL A 155 -16.80 -29.73 -13.38
N ASP A 156 -18.03 -30.06 -13.77
CA ASP A 156 -18.56 -29.79 -15.12
C ASP A 156 -19.25 -28.42 -15.11
N ASP A 157 -18.44 -27.38 -15.33
CA ASP A 157 -18.91 -25.99 -15.35
C ASP A 157 -19.46 -25.65 -16.73
N PRO A 158 -20.62 -24.96 -16.83
CA PRO A 158 -21.18 -24.56 -18.13
C PRO A 158 -20.35 -23.52 -18.87
N GLY A 159 -19.28 -23.01 -18.26
CA GLY A 159 -18.49 -21.92 -18.78
C GLY A 159 -19.17 -20.55 -18.59
N GLU A 160 -18.50 -19.51 -18.97
CA GLU A 160 -19.02 -18.14 -18.95
C GLU A 160 -18.70 -17.44 -20.28
N GLN A 161 -19.73 -16.85 -20.90
CA GLN A 161 -19.57 -16.06 -22.11
C GLN A 161 -20.19 -14.68 -21.87
N THR A 162 -19.46 -13.85 -21.13
CA THR A 162 -19.80 -12.45 -20.91
C THR A 162 -18.79 -11.54 -21.61
N PRO A 163 -19.17 -10.31 -21.99
CA PRO A 163 -18.20 -9.35 -22.53
C PRO A 163 -17.02 -9.16 -21.58
N GLY A 164 -15.81 -9.38 -22.06
CA GLY A 164 -14.58 -9.31 -21.26
C GLY A 164 -14.20 -10.59 -20.52
N ARG A 165 -15.04 -11.65 -20.55
CA ARG A 165 -14.70 -12.93 -19.94
C ARG A 165 -15.33 -14.08 -20.70
N ALA A 166 -14.53 -14.73 -21.55
CA ALA A 166 -14.92 -15.93 -22.27
C ALA A 166 -14.19 -17.15 -21.70
N ILE A 167 -14.91 -17.99 -20.95
CA ILE A 167 -14.38 -19.22 -20.36
C ILE A 167 -15.09 -20.40 -20.96
N GLU A 168 -14.33 -21.34 -21.48
CA GLU A 168 -14.86 -22.56 -22.09
C GLU A 168 -15.59 -23.44 -21.06
N PRO A 169 -16.62 -24.19 -21.48
CA PRO A 169 -17.27 -25.17 -20.64
C PRO A 169 -16.29 -26.23 -20.10
N GLY A 170 -16.56 -26.73 -18.89
CA GLY A 170 -15.75 -27.74 -18.22
C GLY A 170 -14.61 -27.18 -17.37
N ARG A 171 -14.48 -25.85 -17.24
CA ARG A 171 -13.46 -25.20 -16.38
C ARG A 171 -14.13 -24.53 -15.17
N PRO A 172 -13.80 -24.91 -13.93
CA PRO A 172 -14.44 -24.39 -12.72
C PRO A 172 -14.18 -22.88 -12.48
N GLU A 173 -13.29 -22.28 -13.22
CA GLU A 173 -13.04 -20.83 -13.22
C GLU A 173 -14.16 -20.00 -13.87
N GLY A 174 -15.13 -20.64 -14.51
CA GLY A 174 -16.32 -20.04 -15.07
C GLY A 174 -17.34 -19.61 -14.01
N ARG A 175 -18.52 -20.20 -14.09
CA ARG A 175 -19.62 -19.92 -13.16
C ARG A 175 -19.35 -20.43 -11.75
N THR A 176 -18.75 -21.60 -11.61
CA THR A 176 -18.51 -22.21 -10.29
C THR A 176 -17.68 -21.31 -9.37
N LEU A 177 -16.57 -20.77 -9.86
CA LEU A 177 -15.75 -19.84 -9.08
C LEU A 177 -16.51 -18.56 -8.76
N LYS A 178 -17.25 -18.02 -9.73
CA LYS A 178 -18.02 -16.79 -9.58
C LYS A 178 -19.13 -16.95 -8.54
N ASP A 179 -19.94 -17.98 -8.68
CA ASP A 179 -21.08 -18.24 -7.77
C ASP A 179 -20.58 -18.57 -6.35
N ALA A 180 -19.46 -19.30 -6.22
CA ALA A 180 -18.80 -19.55 -4.94
C ALA A 180 -18.28 -18.26 -4.29
N ALA A 181 -17.66 -17.38 -5.08
CA ALA A 181 -17.15 -16.09 -4.60
C ALA A 181 -18.29 -15.17 -4.16
N GLU A 182 -19.37 -15.12 -4.93
CA GLU A 182 -20.58 -14.37 -4.59
C GLU A 182 -21.23 -14.91 -3.32
N ALA A 183 -21.38 -16.22 -3.18
CA ALA A 183 -21.94 -16.86 -1.99
C ALA A 183 -21.07 -16.61 -0.75
N ALA A 184 -19.74 -16.74 -0.87
CA ALA A 184 -18.81 -16.47 0.21
C ALA A 184 -18.89 -15.01 0.67
N LEU A 185 -18.88 -14.07 -0.27
CA LEU A 185 -18.96 -12.64 0.03
C LEU A 185 -20.32 -12.29 0.68
N ARG A 186 -21.43 -12.78 0.14
CA ARG A 186 -22.77 -12.56 0.71
C ARG A 186 -22.90 -13.10 2.13
N LEU A 187 -22.31 -14.26 2.41
CA LEU A 187 -22.31 -14.84 3.74
C LEU A 187 -21.55 -13.95 4.74
N VAL A 188 -20.38 -13.47 4.35
CA VAL A 188 -19.53 -12.65 5.22
C VAL A 188 -20.12 -11.26 5.44
N VAL A 189 -20.62 -10.62 4.38
CA VAL A 189 -21.30 -9.31 4.44
C VAL A 189 -22.58 -9.38 5.26
N GLY A 190 -23.38 -10.46 5.09
CA GLY A 190 -24.62 -10.67 5.85
C GLY A 190 -24.43 -10.89 7.36
N GLN A 191 -23.20 -11.15 7.82
CA GLN A 191 -22.84 -11.26 9.25
C GLN A 191 -22.25 -9.98 9.82
N ARG A 192 -22.02 -8.95 9.03
CA ARG A 192 -21.36 -7.70 9.40
C ARG A 192 -22.30 -6.50 9.28
N SER A 193 -21.99 -5.44 10.06
CA SER A 193 -22.70 -4.18 9.88
C SER A 193 -22.21 -3.46 8.64
N ILE A 194 -23.04 -2.59 8.09
CA ILE A 194 -22.65 -1.77 6.92
C ILE A 194 -21.42 -0.89 7.22
N ASP A 195 -21.31 -0.35 8.44
CA ASP A 195 -20.17 0.47 8.87
C ASP A 195 -18.85 -0.31 8.85
N ASP A 196 -18.88 -1.61 9.22
CA ASP A 196 -17.70 -2.46 9.23
C ASP A 196 -17.26 -2.79 7.79
N VAL A 197 -18.22 -3.06 6.90
CA VAL A 197 -17.96 -3.35 5.49
C VAL A 197 -17.45 -2.12 4.74
N LEU A 198 -18.05 -0.94 4.98
CA LEU A 198 -17.71 0.31 4.29
C LEU A 198 -16.35 0.90 4.72
N VAL A 199 -16.06 0.91 6.04
CA VAL A 199 -14.97 1.75 6.58
C VAL A 199 -14.03 1.00 7.50
N ARG A 200 -14.54 0.27 8.50
CA ARG A 200 -13.74 -0.16 9.64
C ARG A 200 -12.94 -1.43 9.40
N GLU A 201 -13.55 -2.42 8.75
CA GLU A 201 -13.03 -3.78 8.72
C GLU A 201 -12.91 -4.35 7.29
N ARG A 202 -12.68 -3.52 6.28
CA ARG A 202 -12.57 -3.98 4.87
C ARG A 202 -11.56 -5.11 4.69
N GLU A 203 -10.41 -5.02 5.34
CA GLU A 203 -9.37 -6.06 5.28
C GLU A 203 -9.83 -7.35 5.98
N SER A 204 -10.52 -7.24 7.12
CA SER A 204 -11.08 -8.38 7.84
C SER A 204 -12.18 -9.07 7.02
N VAL A 205 -13.03 -8.30 6.33
CA VAL A 205 -14.05 -8.82 5.41
C VAL A 205 -13.41 -9.55 4.24
N ALA A 206 -12.38 -8.96 3.62
CA ALA A 206 -11.65 -9.58 2.53
C ALA A 206 -10.97 -10.89 2.95
N ALA A 207 -10.33 -10.92 4.13
CA ALA A 207 -9.68 -12.11 4.69
C ALA A 207 -10.71 -13.22 5.01
N ALA A 208 -11.83 -12.89 5.64
CA ALA A 208 -12.89 -13.84 5.94
C ALA A 208 -13.55 -14.37 4.65
N THR A 209 -13.72 -13.51 3.64
CA THR A 209 -14.25 -13.94 2.34
C THR A 209 -13.28 -14.88 1.63
N LYS A 210 -11.98 -14.62 1.69
CA LYS A 210 -10.95 -15.50 1.13
C LYS A 210 -11.02 -16.89 1.78
N GLU A 211 -11.06 -16.94 3.11
CA GLU A 211 -11.11 -18.20 3.86
C GLU A 211 -12.38 -18.99 3.51
N ARG A 212 -13.53 -18.33 3.51
CA ARG A 212 -14.81 -18.97 3.18
C ARG A 212 -14.88 -19.41 1.74
N LEU A 213 -14.36 -18.61 0.80
CA LEU A 213 -14.28 -18.99 -0.61
C LEU A 213 -13.39 -20.22 -0.80
N GLN A 214 -12.21 -20.25 -0.16
CA GLN A 214 -11.32 -21.40 -0.26
C GLN A 214 -11.97 -22.67 0.29
N GLU A 215 -12.71 -22.59 1.40
CA GLU A 215 -13.44 -23.70 1.98
C GLU A 215 -14.49 -24.26 0.99
N ILE A 216 -15.28 -23.40 0.37
CA ILE A 216 -16.29 -23.81 -0.65
C ILE A 216 -15.60 -24.46 -1.86
N LEU A 217 -14.50 -23.89 -2.34
CA LEU A 217 -13.79 -24.42 -3.50
C LEU A 217 -13.08 -25.76 -3.20
N ASP A 218 -12.59 -25.95 -1.98
CA ASP A 218 -12.00 -27.21 -1.53
C ASP A 218 -13.07 -28.30 -1.36
N ASP A 219 -14.26 -27.96 -0.83
CA ASP A 219 -15.41 -28.88 -0.72
C ASP A 219 -15.87 -29.37 -2.11
N TYR A 220 -15.89 -28.50 -3.09
CA TYR A 220 -16.23 -28.86 -4.47
C TYR A 220 -15.07 -29.53 -5.22
N ARG A 221 -13.89 -29.59 -4.62
CA ARG A 221 -12.66 -30.11 -5.26
C ARG A 221 -12.38 -29.47 -6.61
N THR A 222 -12.47 -28.14 -6.66
CA THR A 222 -12.26 -27.39 -7.90
C THR A 222 -10.80 -27.32 -8.32
N GLY A 223 -9.86 -27.69 -7.47
CA GLY A 223 -8.43 -27.57 -7.74
C GLY A 223 -7.90 -26.12 -7.78
N ILE A 224 -8.71 -25.14 -7.37
CA ILE A 224 -8.35 -23.71 -7.33
C ILE A 224 -7.80 -23.34 -5.96
N ASN A 225 -6.74 -22.52 -5.94
CA ASN A 225 -6.21 -21.91 -4.74
C ASN A 225 -6.39 -20.39 -4.81
N VAL A 226 -7.06 -19.82 -3.83
CA VAL A 226 -7.29 -18.38 -3.72
C VAL A 226 -6.07 -17.70 -3.09
N ILE A 227 -5.35 -16.91 -3.89
CA ILE A 227 -4.16 -16.19 -3.44
C ILE A 227 -4.58 -14.97 -2.61
N ASN A 228 -5.47 -14.16 -3.17
CA ASN A 228 -5.90 -12.91 -2.55
C ASN A 228 -7.32 -12.53 -2.95
N VAL A 229 -8.02 -11.86 -2.04
CA VAL A 229 -9.33 -11.25 -2.26
C VAL A 229 -9.22 -9.78 -1.91
N GLN A 230 -9.63 -8.92 -2.83
CA GLN A 230 -9.61 -7.46 -2.65
C GLN A 230 -10.98 -6.87 -2.91
N LEU A 231 -11.50 -6.13 -1.95
CA LEU A 231 -12.68 -5.31 -2.13
C LEU A 231 -12.28 -4.04 -2.88
N GLN A 232 -12.76 -3.90 -4.11
CA GLN A 232 -12.37 -2.79 -5.00
C GLN A 232 -13.15 -1.52 -4.65
N ASP A 233 -14.47 -1.60 -4.71
CA ASP A 233 -15.38 -0.52 -4.39
C ASP A 233 -16.50 -1.04 -3.48
N VAL A 234 -16.71 -0.34 -2.39
CA VAL A 234 -17.76 -0.66 -1.43
C VAL A 234 -18.50 0.63 -1.14
N LYS A 235 -19.77 0.69 -1.52
CA LYS A 235 -20.58 1.91 -1.41
C LYS A 235 -22.04 1.60 -1.12
N ALA A 236 -22.72 2.58 -0.58
CA ALA A 236 -24.16 2.53 -0.49
C ALA A 236 -24.79 2.67 -1.89
N PRO A 237 -25.98 2.09 -2.13
CA PRO A 237 -26.73 2.31 -3.37
C PRO A 237 -26.90 3.80 -3.67
N GLU A 238 -27.00 4.14 -4.97
CA GLU A 238 -27.00 5.53 -5.44
C GLU A 238 -28.14 6.35 -4.81
N GLU A 239 -29.30 5.72 -4.61
CA GLU A 239 -30.52 6.35 -4.09
C GLU A 239 -30.37 6.84 -2.64
N VAL A 240 -29.48 6.27 -1.86
CA VAL A 240 -29.29 6.59 -0.43
C VAL A 240 -27.89 7.10 -0.11
N ARG A 241 -27.01 7.22 -1.11
CA ARG A 241 -25.60 7.61 -0.95
C ARG A 241 -25.44 8.94 -0.24
N ASP A 242 -26.17 9.97 -0.69
CA ASP A 242 -26.08 11.32 -0.13
C ASP A 242 -26.42 11.34 1.37
N ALA A 243 -27.43 10.58 1.78
CA ALA A 243 -27.83 10.48 3.18
C ALA A 243 -26.76 9.74 4.03
N PHE A 244 -26.16 8.68 3.50
CA PHE A 244 -25.07 7.96 4.16
C PHE A 244 -23.81 8.83 4.28
N ASP A 245 -23.44 9.55 3.22
CA ASP A 245 -22.30 10.45 3.22
C ASP A 245 -22.47 11.59 4.23
N ASP A 246 -23.70 12.08 4.43
CA ASP A 246 -24.00 13.10 5.43
C ASP A 246 -23.82 12.58 6.87
N VAL A 247 -24.29 11.35 7.13
CA VAL A 247 -24.08 10.67 8.44
C VAL A 247 -22.59 10.43 8.69
N LEU A 248 -21.85 9.94 7.70
CA LEU A 248 -20.40 9.71 7.82
C LEU A 248 -19.66 11.02 8.06
N ARG A 249 -20.01 12.09 7.34
CA ARG A 249 -19.46 13.43 7.54
C ARG A 249 -19.75 13.97 8.95
N GLY A 250 -20.97 13.82 9.41
CA GLY A 250 -21.35 14.22 10.77
C GLY A 250 -20.56 13.47 11.87
N ARG A 251 -20.32 12.17 11.68
CA ARG A 251 -19.46 11.36 12.59
C ARG A 251 -18.00 11.85 12.56
N GLN A 252 -17.43 12.08 11.37
CA GLN A 252 -16.06 12.58 11.21
C GLN A 252 -15.90 13.97 11.82
N GLU A 253 -16.88 14.87 11.66
CA GLU A 253 -16.88 16.19 12.27
C GLU A 253 -16.91 16.09 13.79
N ARG A 254 -17.74 15.21 14.37
CA ARG A 254 -17.77 14.95 15.81
C ARG A 254 -16.41 14.51 16.32
N ASP A 255 -15.81 13.51 15.68
CA ASP A 255 -14.52 12.96 16.11
C ASP A 255 -13.38 13.99 15.93
N THR A 256 -13.45 14.80 14.88
CA THR A 256 -12.54 15.93 14.67
C THR A 256 -12.66 16.95 15.79
N LYS A 257 -13.88 17.34 16.19
CA LYS A 257 -14.11 18.28 17.30
C LYS A 257 -13.60 17.72 18.62
N ILE A 258 -13.83 16.43 18.89
CA ILE A 258 -13.31 15.77 20.11
C ILE A 258 -11.78 15.79 20.11
N ASN A 259 -11.14 15.46 18.99
CA ASN A 259 -9.68 15.45 18.89
C ASN A 259 -9.08 16.87 19.00
N GLN A 260 -9.74 17.87 18.39
CA GLN A 260 -9.36 19.28 18.55
C GLN A 260 -9.46 19.75 20.00
N ALA A 261 -10.56 19.40 20.69
CA ALA A 261 -10.72 19.72 22.10
C ALA A 261 -9.64 19.07 22.98
N ARG A 262 -9.30 17.82 22.73
CA ARG A 262 -8.20 17.12 23.44
C ARG A 262 -6.83 17.74 23.14
N THR A 263 -6.59 18.14 21.90
CA THR A 263 -5.34 18.82 21.53
C THR A 263 -5.23 20.15 22.25
N PHE A 264 -6.33 20.92 22.30
CA PHE A 264 -6.40 22.18 23.03
C PHE A 264 -6.16 22.00 24.54
N GLU A 265 -6.78 21.00 25.15
CA GLU A 265 -6.58 20.65 26.57
C GLU A 265 -5.10 20.30 26.83
N ASN A 266 -4.51 19.44 25.99
CA ASN A 266 -3.12 19.01 26.11
C ASN A 266 -2.10 20.15 25.87
N ASP A 267 -2.47 21.22 25.17
CA ASP A 267 -1.62 22.40 24.98
C ASP A 267 -1.78 23.39 26.15
N ILE A 268 -3.00 23.72 26.53
CA ILE A 268 -3.26 24.78 27.51
C ILE A 268 -2.87 24.37 28.92
N ILE A 269 -3.25 23.18 29.38
CA ILE A 269 -3.00 22.77 30.77
C ILE A 269 -1.51 22.69 31.10
N PRO A 270 -0.65 22.05 30.29
CA PRO A 270 0.80 22.03 30.54
C PRO A 270 1.43 23.41 30.45
N ARG A 271 0.97 24.25 29.52
CA ARG A 271 1.47 25.63 29.37
C ARG A 271 1.13 26.46 30.61
N ALA A 272 -0.12 26.43 31.07
CA ALA A 272 -0.53 27.15 32.26
C ALA A 272 0.20 26.67 33.52
N LYS A 273 0.43 25.36 33.67
CA LYS A 273 1.25 24.81 34.75
C LYS A 273 2.71 25.28 34.66
N GLY A 274 3.28 25.27 33.43
CA GLY A 274 4.64 25.75 33.19
C GLY A 274 4.80 27.24 33.53
N ASP A 275 3.84 28.07 33.14
CA ASP A 275 3.84 29.51 33.47
C ASP A 275 3.70 29.76 35.00
N ALA A 276 2.82 29.03 35.65
CA ALA A 276 2.69 29.11 37.11
C ALA A 276 3.99 28.71 37.81
N GLU A 277 4.59 27.61 37.40
CA GLU A 277 5.86 27.13 37.97
C GLU A 277 6.99 28.13 37.71
N ARG A 278 7.06 28.73 36.50
CA ARG A 278 8.02 29.76 36.16
C ARG A 278 7.88 30.98 37.09
N ILE A 279 6.66 31.48 37.32
CA ILE A 279 6.42 32.62 38.21
C ILE A 279 6.84 32.31 39.66
N ILE A 280 6.53 31.09 40.12
CA ILE A 280 6.93 30.65 41.47
C ILE A 280 8.47 30.60 41.56
N LYS A 281 9.13 30.01 40.60
CA LYS A 281 10.61 29.90 40.57
C LYS A 281 11.31 31.24 40.42
N GLU A 282 10.76 32.17 39.66
CA GLU A 282 11.24 33.54 39.55
C GLU A 282 11.12 34.27 40.89
N ALA A 283 9.98 34.12 41.60
CA ALA A 283 9.80 34.73 42.92
C ALA A 283 10.74 34.11 43.97
N GLU A 284 10.92 32.80 43.99
CA GLU A 284 11.89 32.11 44.85
C GLU A 284 13.32 32.57 44.58
N ALA A 285 13.72 32.64 43.31
CA ALA A 285 15.05 33.11 42.90
C ALA A 285 15.29 34.57 43.31
N PHE A 286 14.26 35.43 43.12
CA PHE A 286 14.32 36.80 43.54
C PHE A 286 14.52 36.91 45.07
N ALA A 287 13.73 36.15 45.85
CA ALA A 287 13.87 36.12 47.31
C ALA A 287 15.28 35.65 47.74
N GLN A 288 15.77 34.57 47.17
CA GLN A 288 17.14 34.05 47.43
C GLN A 288 18.22 35.03 47.04
N ALA A 289 18.09 35.67 45.88
CA ALA A 289 19.06 36.69 45.43
C ALA A 289 19.06 37.92 46.39
N ARG A 290 17.87 38.33 46.89
CA ARG A 290 17.76 39.45 47.85
C ARG A 290 18.41 39.11 49.19
N ILE A 291 18.18 37.91 49.68
CA ILE A 291 18.78 37.43 50.95
C ILE A 291 20.32 37.33 50.80
N ALA A 292 20.81 36.69 49.71
CA ALA A 292 22.22 36.52 49.46
C ALA A 292 22.95 37.89 49.30
N ARG A 293 22.29 38.86 48.64
CA ARG A 293 22.80 40.20 48.46
C ARG A 293 22.94 40.92 49.83
N ALA A 294 21.87 40.86 50.64
CA ALA A 294 21.89 41.46 51.97
C ALA A 294 22.98 40.84 52.90
N GLN A 295 23.11 39.51 52.84
CA GLN A 295 24.20 38.79 53.54
C GLN A 295 25.57 39.19 53.04
N GLY A 296 25.79 39.25 51.73
CA GLY A 296 27.04 39.68 51.13
C GLY A 296 27.42 41.15 51.51
N GLU A 297 26.40 42.06 51.53
CA GLU A 297 26.59 43.43 51.99
C GLU A 297 27.00 43.50 53.47
N ALA A 298 26.32 42.74 54.34
CA ALA A 298 26.64 42.65 55.76
C ALA A 298 28.04 42.06 56.02
N ASP A 299 28.40 40.99 55.30
CA ASP A 299 29.73 40.35 55.38
C ASP A 299 30.83 41.28 54.89
N ARG A 300 30.58 41.98 53.78
CA ARG A 300 31.50 43.03 53.30
C ARG A 300 31.67 44.12 54.36
N PHE A 301 30.58 44.64 54.92
CA PHE A 301 30.65 45.66 55.97
C PHE A 301 31.45 45.17 57.19
N THR A 302 31.17 43.99 57.70
CA THR A 302 31.89 43.41 58.84
C THR A 302 33.35 43.18 58.56
N SER A 303 33.69 42.77 57.35
CA SER A 303 35.08 42.59 56.90
C SER A 303 35.84 43.91 56.81
N VAL A 304 35.22 44.93 56.21
CA VAL A 304 35.77 46.30 56.16
C VAL A 304 35.93 46.90 57.55
N LEU A 305 34.93 46.70 58.42
CA LEU A 305 34.95 47.17 59.81
C LEU A 305 36.07 46.50 60.63
N ARG A 306 36.29 45.20 60.40
CA ARG A 306 37.38 44.45 61.05
C ARG A 306 38.72 44.98 60.63
N GLU A 307 38.97 45.26 59.34
CA GLU A 307 40.18 45.83 58.85
C GLU A 307 40.38 47.28 59.30
N TYR A 308 39.34 48.11 59.34
CA TYR A 308 39.34 49.48 59.86
C TYR A 308 39.76 49.54 61.32
N ARG A 309 39.40 48.59 62.16
CA ARG A 309 39.69 48.48 63.57
C ARG A 309 41.11 47.92 63.87
N ARG A 310 41.78 47.33 62.88
CA ARG A 310 43.01 46.59 63.08
C ARG A 310 44.19 47.46 63.50
N SER A 311 44.43 48.66 62.90
CA SER A 311 45.46 49.59 63.23
C SER A 311 45.12 51.01 62.72
N GLU A 312 45.83 52.04 63.23
CA GLU A 312 45.70 53.46 62.82
C GLU A 312 46.03 53.63 61.32
N LYS A 313 47.09 52.94 60.81
CA LYS A 313 47.44 52.96 59.40
C LYS A 313 46.37 52.29 58.57
N SER A 314 45.84 51.15 58.96
CA SER A 314 44.75 50.48 58.29
C SER A 314 43.54 51.37 58.19
N ARG A 315 43.21 52.13 59.22
CA ARG A 315 42.09 53.08 59.29
C ARG A 315 42.21 54.16 58.21
N GLN A 316 43.36 54.75 58.04
CA GLN A 316 43.58 55.76 57.00
C GLN A 316 43.50 55.21 55.61
N VAL A 317 44.11 54.08 55.34
CA VAL A 317 44.08 53.41 54.04
C VAL A 317 42.66 52.96 53.68
N THR A 318 41.93 52.38 54.62
CA THR A 318 40.54 51.94 54.39
C THR A 318 39.66 53.13 54.08
N ARG A 319 39.82 54.28 54.80
CA ARG A 319 39.00 55.48 54.51
C ARG A 319 39.26 56.01 53.09
N GLN A 320 40.54 56.07 52.69
CA GLN A 320 40.89 56.52 51.38
C GLN A 320 40.39 55.60 50.24
N ARG A 321 40.49 54.30 50.48
CA ARG A 321 40.00 53.31 49.52
C ARG A 321 38.45 53.42 49.37
N LEU A 322 37.68 53.50 50.48
CA LEU A 322 36.22 53.66 50.42
C LEU A 322 35.78 54.95 49.73
N TYR A 323 36.58 56.05 49.95
CA TYR A 323 36.37 57.32 49.27
C TYR A 323 36.57 57.21 47.78
N LEU A 324 37.66 56.59 47.33
CA LEU A 324 37.95 56.40 45.91
C LEU A 324 36.93 55.48 45.28
N GLU A 325 36.54 54.39 45.94
CA GLU A 325 35.49 53.43 45.47
C GLU A 325 34.15 54.13 45.32
N ALA A 326 33.75 54.99 46.28
CA ALA A 326 32.51 55.76 46.14
C ALA A 326 32.61 56.81 45.00
N MET A 327 33.77 57.42 44.78
CA MET A 327 33.98 58.33 43.68
C MET A 327 33.91 57.61 42.30
N GLU A 328 34.53 56.42 42.20
CA GLU A 328 34.49 55.60 41.01
C GLU A 328 33.05 55.17 40.67
N GLU A 329 32.22 54.90 41.64
CA GLU A 329 30.82 54.53 41.45
C GLU A 329 29.94 55.74 41.05
N ILE A 330 30.17 56.89 41.65
CA ILE A 330 29.36 58.10 41.41
C ILE A 330 29.76 58.85 40.16
N MET A 331 31.10 58.95 39.89
CA MET A 331 31.64 59.76 38.83
C MET A 331 31.21 59.41 37.39
N PRO A 332 31.02 58.15 36.99
CA PRO A 332 30.54 57.83 35.66
C PRO A 332 29.12 58.34 35.35
N GLY A 333 28.25 58.45 36.36
CA GLY A 333 26.88 58.89 36.20
C GLY A 333 26.65 60.39 36.22
N ILE A 334 27.72 61.19 36.44
CA ILE A 334 27.62 62.64 36.58
C ILE A 334 28.25 63.35 35.38
N ASN A 335 27.54 64.31 34.81
CA ASN A 335 28.12 65.24 33.81
C ASN A 335 29.10 66.17 34.49
N LYS A 336 30.39 66.05 34.16
CA LYS A 336 31.48 66.82 34.78
C LYS A 336 31.79 68.00 33.89
N ILE A 337 31.80 69.20 34.49
CA ILE A 337 32.28 70.39 33.86
C ILE A 337 33.45 70.88 34.65
N ILE A 338 34.65 70.88 34.03
CA ILE A 338 35.83 71.43 34.60
C ILE A 338 35.92 72.87 34.12
N VAL A 339 35.81 73.79 35.06
CA VAL A 339 35.94 75.22 34.79
C VAL A 339 37.34 75.66 35.25
N SER A 340 38.12 76.28 34.35
CA SER A 340 39.39 76.87 34.68
C SER A 340 39.20 78.11 35.55
N PRO A 341 40.01 78.38 36.57
CA PRO A 341 39.86 79.51 37.47
C PRO A 341 39.82 80.88 36.74
N ASP A 342 40.41 80.99 35.54
CA ASP A 342 40.48 82.20 34.72
C ASP A 342 39.38 82.32 33.68
N ALA A 343 38.40 81.38 33.60
CA ALA A 343 37.34 81.42 32.61
C ALA A 343 36.17 82.31 33.09
N GLN A 344 35.93 83.45 32.50
CA GLN A 344 34.74 84.26 32.63
C GLN A 344 33.58 83.59 31.89
N THR A 345 33.01 82.59 32.51
CA THR A 345 31.90 81.79 31.90
C THR A 345 30.74 81.72 32.90
N VAL A 346 29.56 82.16 32.46
CA VAL A 346 28.31 81.93 33.23
C VAL A 346 27.74 80.57 32.94
N LEU A 347 27.66 79.70 33.97
CA LEU A 347 27.04 78.37 33.86
C LEU A 347 25.53 78.54 34.08
N ILE A 348 24.74 78.23 33.04
CA ILE A 348 23.29 78.11 33.19
C ILE A 348 23.00 76.60 33.38
N LEU A 349 22.56 76.26 34.61
CA LEU A 349 22.06 74.95 34.96
C LEU A 349 20.64 74.76 34.37
N GLY A 350 20.53 74.35 33.14
CA GLY A 350 19.30 73.92 32.52
C GLY A 350 18.97 72.50 32.85
N GLY A 351 17.71 72.15 33.03
CA GLY A 351 17.28 70.79 33.36
C GLY A 351 17.65 69.79 32.28
N ARG A 352 17.62 68.55 32.65
CA ARG A 352 17.80 67.19 32.03
C ARG A 352 18.44 66.97 30.67
N GLU A 353 18.69 67.99 29.82
CA GLU A 353 19.20 67.87 28.44
C GLU A 353 20.52 68.66 28.18
N GLY A 354 21.47 68.59 29.09
CA GLY A 354 22.84 69.09 28.79
C GLY A 354 23.04 70.61 29.04
N ILE A 355 24.16 70.92 29.66
CA ILE A 355 24.57 72.29 29.96
C ILE A 355 25.37 72.84 28.76
N THR A 356 24.86 73.85 28.09
CA THR A 356 25.63 74.58 27.07
C THR A 356 26.24 75.82 27.66
N PRO A 357 27.60 75.99 27.63
CA PRO A 357 28.23 77.19 28.06
C PRO A 357 27.96 78.31 27.05
N ILE A 358 27.45 79.43 27.53
CA ILE A 358 27.29 80.66 26.71
C ILE A 358 28.50 81.54 26.91
N PRO A 359 29.34 81.80 25.91
CA PRO A 359 30.45 82.77 26.03
C PRO A 359 29.87 84.17 26.15
N LEU A 360 30.29 84.86 27.22
CA LEU A 360 30.05 86.30 27.33
C LEU A 360 30.98 87.05 26.34
N GLY A 361 30.29 87.71 25.38
CA GLY A 361 31.01 88.59 24.39
C GLY A 361 31.90 89.64 25.09
N PRO A 362 32.89 90.17 24.40
CA PRO A 362 33.83 91.15 24.97
C PRO A 362 33.07 92.34 25.48
N GLN A 363 33.22 92.66 26.78
CA GLN A 363 32.76 93.94 27.32
C GLN A 363 33.53 95.13 26.75
N PRO A 364 32.84 96.21 26.38
CA PRO A 364 33.57 97.41 25.97
C PRO A 364 34.34 97.95 27.13
N ARG A 365 35.64 98.16 26.96
CA ARG A 365 36.52 98.85 27.93
C ARG A 365 36.12 100.30 28.04
N PRO A 366 36.19 100.95 29.22
CA PRO A 366 35.89 102.34 29.41
C PRO A 366 36.98 103.22 28.78
#